data_f2b13596cdfffa5f61eb5a1ed4a44f3d
#
_entry.id   f2b13596cdfffa5f61eb5a1ed4a44f3d
#
_cell.length_a   1.000
_cell.length_b   1.000
_cell.length_c   1.000
_cell.angle_alpha   90.00
_cell.angle_beta   90.00
_cell.angle_gamma   90.00
#
_symmetry.space_group_name_H-M   'P 1'
#
loop_
_entity.id
_entity.type
_entity.pdbx_description
1 polymer ?
#
loop_
_entity_poly.entity_id
_entity_poly.type
_entity_poly.pdbx_seq_one_letter_code
_entity_poly.pdbx_strand_id
1 'polypeptide(L)'
;MKLKELVSGLDTIEVKGNMECDICGVQIDSRRVDNGCLFIAVRGTAADGHNYIGKAIEKGAVAVLCEDMPESMDERVAYVKVSN
;
A
#
# COMPACT_ATOMS: atom_id res chain seq x y z
N MET A 1 9.23 -11.50 -1.27
CA MET A 1 10.05 -10.27 -1.38
C MET A 1 9.67 -9.32 -0.26
N LYS A 2 10.64 -8.72 0.37
CA LYS A 2 10.37 -7.80 1.46
C LYS A 2 9.94 -6.43 0.94
N LEU A 3 9.07 -5.76 1.68
CA LEU A 3 8.57 -4.45 1.29
C LEU A 3 9.70 -3.45 1.05
N LYS A 4 10.72 -3.44 1.91
CA LYS A 4 11.85 -2.52 1.75
C LYS A 4 12.59 -2.72 0.42
N GLU A 5 12.62 -3.94 -0.10
CA GLU A 5 13.25 -4.23 -1.38
C GLU A 5 12.43 -3.69 -2.54
N LEU A 6 11.10 -3.82 -2.43
CA LEU A 6 10.19 -3.33 -3.47
C LEU A 6 10.25 -1.81 -3.62
N VAL A 7 10.40 -1.10 -2.53
CA VAL A 7 10.34 0.37 -2.54
C VAL A 7 11.72 1.03 -2.54
N SER A 8 12.79 0.24 -2.56
CA SER A 8 14.15 0.77 -2.45
C SER A 8 14.54 1.72 -3.59
N GLY A 9 13.94 1.57 -4.75
CA GLY A 9 14.20 2.43 -5.90
C GLY A 9 13.27 3.64 -6.01
N LEU A 10 12.37 3.82 -5.04
CA LEU A 10 11.38 4.88 -5.08
C LEU A 10 11.77 6.05 -4.18
N ASP A 11 11.33 7.25 -4.57
CA ASP A 11 11.50 8.43 -3.74
C ASP A 11 10.40 8.46 -2.69
N THR A 12 10.68 7.86 -1.53
CA THR A 12 9.70 7.80 -0.44
C THR A 12 9.77 9.09 0.37
N ILE A 13 8.60 9.62 0.72
CA ILE A 13 8.49 10.81 1.55
C ILE A 13 8.34 10.42 3.01
N GLU A 14 7.52 9.41 3.27
CA GLU A 14 7.21 8.96 4.62
C GLU A 14 6.98 7.47 4.61
N VAL A 15 7.42 6.82 5.67
CA VAL A 15 7.27 5.37 5.83
C VAL A 15 6.77 5.10 7.25
N LYS A 16 5.74 4.27 7.36
CA LYS A 16 5.19 3.86 8.65
C LYS A 16 4.98 2.36 8.66
N GLY A 17 5.31 1.73 9.78
CA GLY A 17 5.09 0.30 9.96
C GLY A 17 6.33 -0.53 9.66
N ASN A 18 6.12 -1.84 9.54
CA ASN A 18 7.20 -2.80 9.38
C ASN A 18 7.60 -2.98 7.92
N MET A 19 8.74 -2.42 7.55
CA MET A 19 9.26 -2.54 6.18
C MET A 19 9.87 -3.91 5.89
N GLU A 20 10.01 -4.75 6.91
CA GLU A 20 10.54 -6.10 6.76
C GLU A 20 9.47 -7.13 6.39
N CYS A 21 8.21 -6.73 6.28
CA CYS A 21 7.14 -7.67 5.96
C CYS A 21 7.32 -8.25 4.55
N ASP A 22 6.92 -9.51 4.40
CA ASP A 22 7.00 -10.18 3.12
C ASP A 22 5.79 -9.85 2.26
N ILE A 23 6.04 -9.53 1.00
CA ILE A 23 5.01 -9.20 0.03
C ILE A 23 4.85 -10.36 -0.94
N CYS A 24 3.65 -10.91 -1.01
CA CYS A 24 3.35 -12.04 -1.89
C CYS A 24 2.88 -11.62 -3.28
N GLY A 25 2.41 -10.39 -3.42
CA GLY A 25 1.94 -9.88 -4.69
C GLY A 25 1.67 -8.40 -4.62
N VAL A 26 1.50 -7.78 -5.78
CA VAL A 26 1.25 -6.34 -5.89
C VAL A 26 -0.04 -6.14 -6.68
N GLN A 27 -0.96 -5.33 -6.16
CA GLN A 27 -2.23 -5.06 -6.83
C GLN A 27 -2.56 -3.58 -6.80
N ILE A 28 -3.11 -3.09 -7.89
CA ILE A 28 -3.64 -1.73 -7.96
C ILE A 28 -5.17 -1.74 -7.88
N ASP A 29 -5.78 -2.91 -8.00
CA ASP A 29 -7.23 -3.08 -7.90
C ASP A 29 -7.55 -3.74 -6.56
N SER A 30 -8.26 -3.01 -5.69
CA SER A 30 -8.60 -3.50 -4.36
C SER A 30 -9.41 -4.79 -4.38
N ARG A 31 -10.14 -5.04 -5.47
CA ARG A 31 -10.95 -6.25 -5.62
C ARG A 31 -10.10 -7.50 -5.83
N ARG A 32 -8.85 -7.33 -6.24
CA ARG A 32 -7.93 -8.43 -6.53
C ARG A 32 -6.91 -8.66 -5.44
N VAL A 33 -7.00 -7.90 -4.36
CA VAL A 33 -6.07 -8.05 -3.24
C VAL A 33 -6.32 -9.37 -2.51
N ASP A 34 -5.25 -10.08 -2.22
CA ASP A 34 -5.25 -11.30 -1.40
C ASP A 34 -4.34 -11.08 -0.19
N ASN A 35 -4.30 -12.08 0.68
CA ASN A 35 -3.43 -12.04 1.86
C ASN A 35 -1.97 -11.85 1.45
N GLY A 36 -1.30 -10.89 2.08
CA GLY A 36 0.10 -10.64 1.85
C GLY A 36 0.42 -9.69 0.70
N CYS A 37 -0.58 -9.06 0.09
CA CYS A 37 -0.36 -8.15 -1.02
C CYS A 37 0.07 -6.76 -0.57
N LEU A 38 0.79 -6.08 -1.46
CA LEU A 38 0.99 -4.64 -1.41
C LEU A 38 -0.08 -4.01 -2.30
N PHE A 39 -0.87 -3.13 -1.74
CA PHE A 39 -1.86 -2.37 -2.51
C PHE A 39 -1.28 -1.02 -2.90
N ILE A 40 -1.33 -0.70 -4.19
CA ILE A 40 -0.87 0.60 -4.69
C ILE A 40 -2.09 1.48 -4.93
N ALA A 41 -2.22 2.54 -4.13
CA ALA A 41 -3.31 3.49 -4.27
C ALA A 41 -2.94 4.50 -5.36
N VAL A 42 -3.64 4.44 -6.48
CA VAL A 42 -3.37 5.27 -7.64
C VAL A 42 -4.52 6.24 -7.85
N ARG A 43 -4.20 7.50 -8.13
CA ARG A 43 -5.21 8.47 -8.51
C ARG A 43 -5.53 8.28 -9.97
N GLY A 44 -6.75 7.83 -10.26
CA GLY A 44 -7.21 7.63 -11.61
C GLY A 44 -8.14 8.74 -12.05
N THR A 45 -8.51 8.70 -13.33
CA THR A 45 -9.46 9.69 -13.88
C THR A 45 -10.90 9.40 -13.45
N ALA A 46 -11.22 8.13 -13.22
CA ALA A 46 -12.58 7.72 -12.87
C ALA A 46 -12.73 7.50 -11.36
N ALA A 47 -11.68 7.09 -10.67
CA ALA A 47 -11.73 6.81 -9.25
C ALA A 47 -10.35 7.01 -8.65
N ASP A 48 -10.32 7.41 -7.38
CA ASP A 48 -9.10 7.57 -6.62
C ASP A 48 -8.86 6.30 -5.80
N GLY A 49 -7.77 5.59 -6.07
CA GLY A 49 -7.42 4.37 -5.35
C GLY A 49 -7.29 4.56 -3.85
N HIS A 50 -7.03 5.79 -3.41
CA HIS A 50 -6.94 6.08 -1.97
C HIS A 50 -8.26 5.80 -1.24
N ASN A 51 -9.39 5.88 -1.94
CA ASN A 51 -10.69 5.57 -1.36
C ASN A 51 -10.88 4.08 -1.09
N TYR A 52 -10.01 3.24 -1.63
CA TYR A 52 -10.11 1.79 -1.52
C TYR A 52 -9.06 1.17 -0.61
N ILE A 53 -8.25 1.98 0.06
CA ILE A 53 -7.22 1.48 0.96
C ILE A 53 -7.84 0.59 2.05
N GLY A 54 -8.93 1.04 2.67
CA GLY A 54 -9.60 0.25 3.70
C GLY A 54 -10.08 -1.10 3.19
N LYS A 55 -10.62 -1.13 1.98
CA LYS A 55 -11.10 -2.38 1.37
C LYS A 55 -9.94 -3.33 1.07
N ALA A 56 -8.82 -2.79 0.61
CA ALA A 56 -7.63 -3.61 0.35
C ALA A 56 -7.12 -4.25 1.65
N ILE A 57 -7.11 -3.49 2.74
CA ILE A 57 -6.69 -4.00 4.04
C ILE A 57 -7.64 -5.11 4.51
N GLU A 58 -8.94 -4.93 4.34
CA GLU A 58 -9.92 -5.97 4.68
C GLU A 58 -9.69 -7.26 3.91
N LYS A 59 -9.18 -7.17 2.70
CA LYS A 59 -8.90 -8.34 1.87
C LYS A 59 -7.54 -8.96 2.11
N GLY A 60 -6.74 -8.38 2.99
CA GLY A 60 -5.49 -8.99 3.40
C GLY A 60 -4.23 -8.24 2.98
N ALA A 61 -4.34 -7.03 2.48
CA ALA A 61 -3.16 -6.24 2.16
C ALA A 61 -2.35 -6.00 3.44
N VAL A 62 -1.05 -6.23 3.35
CA VAL A 62 -0.14 -6.04 4.50
C VAL A 62 0.65 -4.75 4.36
N ALA A 63 0.57 -4.10 3.21
CA ALA A 63 1.25 -2.84 2.96
C ALA A 63 0.48 -2.03 1.94
N VAL A 64 0.64 -0.72 2.00
CA VAL A 64 0.01 0.23 1.09
C VAL A 64 1.04 1.23 0.61
N LEU A 65 1.10 1.42 -0.71
CA LEU A 65 1.88 2.49 -1.32
C LEU A 65 0.89 3.56 -1.76
N CYS A 66 1.12 4.81 -1.34
CA CYS A 66 0.15 5.87 -1.60
C CYS A 66 0.84 7.23 -1.78
N GLU A 67 0.13 8.18 -2.34
CA GLU A 67 0.60 9.56 -2.46
C GLU A 67 0.14 10.38 -1.26
N ASP A 68 -1.00 10.02 -0.67
CA ASP A 68 -1.54 10.65 0.54
C ASP A 68 -1.76 9.58 1.59
N MET A 69 -1.23 9.82 2.79
CA MET A 69 -1.47 8.90 3.90
C MET A 69 -2.92 8.99 4.36
N PRO A 70 -3.57 7.83 4.65
CA PRO A 70 -4.93 7.87 5.20
C PRO A 70 -4.94 8.47 6.59
N GLU A 71 -6.07 9.08 6.97
CA GLU A 71 -6.22 9.66 8.29
C GLU A 71 -6.17 8.62 9.39
N SER A 72 -6.74 7.45 9.11
CA SER A 72 -6.76 6.35 10.04
C SER A 72 -5.91 5.22 9.48
N MET A 73 -4.87 4.83 10.18
CA MET A 73 -3.95 3.79 9.75
C MET A 73 -4.02 2.58 10.66
N ASP A 74 -3.99 1.39 10.04
CA ASP A 74 -3.99 0.12 10.78
C ASP A 74 -2.55 -0.17 11.21
N GLU A 75 -2.34 -0.39 12.50
CA GLU A 75 -1.01 -0.66 13.04
C GLU A 75 -0.36 -1.93 12.47
N ARG A 76 -1.17 -2.84 11.94
CA ARG A 76 -0.70 -4.09 11.36
C ARG A 76 -0.25 -3.95 9.91
N VAL A 77 -0.46 -2.79 9.33
CA VAL A 77 -0.19 -2.52 7.92
C VAL A 77 0.93 -1.51 7.78
N ALA A 78 1.86 -1.77 6.87
CA ALA A 78 2.92 -0.81 6.56
C ALA A 78 2.42 0.18 5.50
N TYR A 79 2.76 1.44 5.66
CA TYR A 79 2.35 2.49 4.74
C TYR A 79 3.59 3.20 4.19
N VAL A 80 3.63 3.36 2.87
CA VAL A 80 4.73 4.06 2.19
C VAL A 80 4.13 5.20 1.39
N LYS A 81 4.54 6.42 1.71
CA LYS A 81 4.11 7.61 0.98
C LYS A 81 5.17 7.98 -0.04
N VAL A 82 4.76 8.20 -1.27
CA VAL A 82 5.65 8.59 -2.36
C VAL A 82 5.17 9.89 -2.99
N SER A 83 6.07 10.54 -3.71
CA SER A 83 5.76 11.83 -4.33
C SER A 83 5.07 11.70 -5.68
N ASN A 84 4.84 10.51 -6.14
CA ASN A 84 4.18 10.21 -7.40
C ASN A 84 4.94 9.11 -8.15
#